data_0030f66e3e839cd292ad881ab98fbc28
#
_entry.id   0030f66e3e839cd292ad881ab98fbc28
#
_cell.length_a   1.000
_cell.length_b   1.000
_cell.length_c   1.000
_cell.angle_alpha   90.00
_cell.angle_beta   90.00
_cell.angle_gamma   90.00
#
_symmetry.space_group_name_H-M   'P 1'
#
loop_
_entity.id
_entity.type
_entity.pdbx_description
1 polymer ?
#
loop_
_entity_poly.entity_id
_entity_poly.type
_entity_poly.pdbx_seq_one_letter_code
_entity_poly.pdbx_strand_id
1 'polypeptide(L)'
;HDLKKLHKKYNLAIYTSKDKQRTHQILKKYKIFKAIITPDNVRKGKPNPEGLLKILKKLKVKKMNTLYVGDTKFDYLTAKNAKIKYLHVNWGFDKTLTNLKNVNVINNFLNIPKYF
;
A
#
# COMPACT_ATOMS: atom_id res chain seq x y z
N HIS A 1 -3.74 9.17 -16.28
CA HIS A 1 -3.89 8.79 -14.88
C HIS A 1 -2.72 7.94 -14.41
N ASP A 2 -2.08 8.36 -13.33
CA ASP A 2 -0.81 7.74 -12.87
C ASP A 2 -0.94 6.28 -12.50
N LEU A 3 -2.06 5.87 -11.87
CA LEU A 3 -2.28 4.48 -11.48
C LEU A 3 -2.41 3.55 -12.68
N LYS A 4 -3.00 4.03 -13.78
CA LYS A 4 -3.09 3.24 -15.01
C LYS A 4 -1.72 2.98 -15.62
N LYS A 5 -0.81 3.95 -15.54
CA LYS A 5 0.56 3.77 -16.03
C LYS A 5 1.31 2.74 -15.21
N LEU A 6 1.15 2.77 -13.88
CA LEU A 6 1.77 1.79 -13.00
C LEU A 6 1.19 0.39 -13.21
N HIS A 7 -0.11 0.28 -13.47
CA HIS A 7 -0.77 -1.00 -13.70
C HIS A 7 -0.16 -1.76 -14.89
N LYS A 8 0.32 -1.06 -15.90
CA LYS A 8 0.94 -1.69 -17.06
C LYS A 8 2.23 -2.41 -16.73
N LYS A 9 2.95 -1.99 -15.68
CA LYS A 9 4.23 -2.56 -15.27
C LYS A 9 4.15 -3.44 -14.04
N TYR A 10 3.24 -3.15 -13.12
CA TYR A 10 3.22 -3.75 -11.79
C TYR A 10 1.85 -4.33 -11.47
N ASN A 11 1.85 -5.35 -10.61
CA ASN A 11 0.62 -5.81 -9.99
C ASN A 11 0.25 -4.83 -8.89
N LEU A 12 -0.96 -4.29 -8.94
CA LEU A 12 -1.45 -3.35 -7.94
C LEU A 12 -2.42 -4.04 -6.98
N ALA A 13 -2.31 -3.70 -5.71
CA ALA A 13 -3.21 -4.17 -4.67
C ALA A 13 -3.52 -3.04 -3.70
N ILE A 14 -4.61 -3.19 -2.97
CA ILE A 14 -5.02 -2.21 -1.96
C ILE A 14 -5.14 -2.89 -0.60
N TYR A 15 -4.57 -2.23 0.42
CA TYR A 15 -4.82 -2.54 1.82
C TYR A 15 -5.32 -1.28 2.51
N THR A 16 -6.56 -1.30 2.98
CA THR A 16 -7.21 -0.13 3.57
C THR A 16 -7.83 -0.45 4.91
N SER A 17 -7.93 0.57 5.78
CA SER A 17 -8.68 0.49 7.03
C SER A 17 -10.15 0.86 6.85
N LYS A 18 -10.55 1.31 5.66
CA LYS A 18 -11.96 1.61 5.35
C LYS A 18 -12.75 0.32 5.20
N ASP A 19 -14.05 0.38 5.53
CA ASP A 19 -14.89 -0.81 5.44
C ASP A 19 -15.03 -1.31 3.99
N LYS A 20 -15.43 -2.59 3.89
CA LYS A 20 -15.53 -3.28 2.61
C LYS A 20 -16.47 -2.58 1.64
N GLN A 21 -17.63 -2.14 2.12
CA GLN A 21 -18.65 -1.54 1.26
C GLN A 21 -18.16 -0.24 0.63
N ARG A 22 -17.58 0.66 1.43
CA ARG A 22 -17.04 1.93 0.95
C ARG A 22 -15.89 1.72 -0.03
N THR A 23 -15.01 0.78 0.29
CA THR A 23 -13.86 0.47 -0.54
C THR A 23 -14.30 -0.05 -1.90
N HIS A 24 -15.25 -0.98 -1.94
CA HIS A 24 -15.74 -1.52 -3.21
C HIS A 24 -16.47 -0.49 -4.05
N GLN A 25 -17.23 0.43 -3.44
CA GLN A 25 -17.87 1.51 -4.19
C GLN A 25 -16.85 2.41 -4.89
N ILE A 26 -15.78 2.77 -4.20
CA ILE A 26 -14.73 3.62 -4.74
C ILE A 26 -13.94 2.88 -5.82
N LEU A 27 -13.59 1.63 -5.58
CA LEU A 27 -12.69 0.86 -6.44
C LEU A 27 -13.39 0.09 -7.55
N LYS A 28 -14.71 0.04 -7.54
CA LYS A 28 -15.48 -0.59 -8.62
C LYS A 28 -15.14 -0.01 -9.99
N LYS A 29 -14.74 1.26 -10.02
CA LYS A 29 -14.28 1.94 -11.23
C LYS A 29 -12.87 1.54 -11.64
N TYR A 30 -12.10 0.93 -10.75
CA TYR A 30 -10.67 0.65 -10.97
C TYR A 30 -10.42 -0.86 -10.92
N LYS A 31 -10.67 -1.53 -12.04
CA LYS A 31 -10.45 -2.98 -12.15
C LYS A 31 -8.97 -3.36 -12.22
N ILE A 32 -8.09 -2.38 -12.02
CA ILE A 32 -6.65 -2.58 -12.11
C ILE A 32 -6.04 -3.26 -10.88
N PHE A 33 -6.78 -3.32 -9.77
CA PHE A 33 -6.27 -3.91 -8.53
C PHE A 33 -6.53 -5.41 -8.49
N LYS A 34 -5.46 -6.19 -8.32
CA LYS A 34 -5.53 -7.65 -8.29
C LYS A 34 -5.93 -8.22 -6.93
N ALA A 35 -5.78 -7.43 -5.88
CA ALA A 35 -6.19 -7.80 -4.54
C ALA A 35 -6.64 -6.57 -3.77
N ILE A 36 -7.67 -6.74 -2.94
CA ILE A 36 -8.18 -5.68 -2.07
C ILE A 36 -8.37 -6.32 -0.70
N ILE A 37 -7.66 -5.79 0.30
CA ILE A 37 -7.78 -6.22 1.70
C ILE A 37 -8.42 -5.10 2.50
N THR A 38 -9.49 -5.43 3.20
CA THR A 38 -10.24 -4.52 4.08
C THR A 38 -10.23 -5.08 5.50
N PRO A 39 -10.74 -4.37 6.50
CA PRO A 39 -10.82 -4.90 7.87
C PRO A 39 -11.54 -6.25 7.98
N ASP A 40 -12.46 -6.53 7.07
CA ASP A 40 -13.20 -7.80 7.07
C ASP A 40 -12.33 -9.01 6.71
N ASN A 41 -11.18 -8.78 6.08
CA ASN A 41 -10.30 -9.83 5.58
C ASN A 41 -9.19 -10.22 6.55
N VAL A 42 -9.05 -9.52 7.67
CA VAL A 42 -7.96 -9.74 8.61
C VAL A 42 -8.51 -9.84 10.03
N ARG A 43 -7.80 -10.59 10.88
CA ARG A 43 -8.10 -10.65 12.30
C ARG A 43 -7.58 -9.43 13.02
N LYS A 44 -6.40 -8.97 12.63
CA LYS A 44 -5.75 -7.80 13.22
C LYS A 44 -5.42 -6.81 12.12
N GLY A 45 -5.92 -5.59 12.25
CA GLY A 45 -5.62 -4.52 11.33
C GLY A 45 -4.26 -3.89 11.55
N LYS A 46 -3.98 -2.86 10.79
CA LYS A 46 -2.73 -2.09 10.90
C LYS A 46 -2.51 -1.64 12.35
N PRO A 47 -1.30 -1.70 12.89
CA PRO A 47 -0.03 -1.97 12.21
C PRO A 47 0.38 -3.44 12.14
N ASN A 48 -0.54 -4.39 12.39
CA ASN A 48 -0.25 -5.81 12.25
C ASN A 48 0.02 -6.11 10.77
N PRO A 49 1.04 -6.95 10.45
CA PRO A 49 1.39 -7.22 9.07
C PRO A 49 0.47 -8.21 8.35
N GLU A 50 -0.53 -8.76 9.03
CA GLU A 50 -1.39 -9.81 8.48
C GLU A 50 -1.95 -9.46 7.09
N GLY A 51 -2.48 -8.23 6.92
CA GLY A 51 -3.09 -7.82 5.66
C GLY A 51 -2.10 -7.80 4.50
N LEU A 52 -0.91 -7.26 4.72
CA LEU A 52 0.13 -7.24 3.69
C LEU A 52 0.60 -8.64 3.33
N LEU A 53 0.76 -9.51 4.34
CA LEU A 53 1.20 -10.89 4.11
C LEU A 53 0.14 -11.67 3.33
N LYS A 54 -1.14 -11.40 3.56
CA LYS A 54 -2.22 -12.01 2.76
C LYS A 54 -2.16 -11.58 1.30
N ILE A 55 -1.87 -10.32 1.03
CA ILE A 55 -1.71 -9.84 -0.35
C ILE A 55 -0.57 -10.54 -1.04
N LEU A 56 0.60 -10.64 -0.39
CA LEU A 56 1.75 -11.33 -0.96
C LEU A 56 1.43 -12.78 -1.32
N LYS A 57 0.74 -13.47 -0.43
CA LYS A 57 0.35 -14.86 -0.65
C LYS A 57 -0.63 -14.98 -1.82
N LYS A 58 -1.62 -14.11 -1.86
CA LYS A 58 -2.63 -14.12 -2.93
C LYS A 58 -2.01 -13.84 -4.30
N LEU A 59 -1.08 -12.90 -4.38
CA LEU A 59 -0.43 -12.52 -5.63
C LEU A 59 0.79 -13.38 -5.94
N LYS A 60 1.20 -14.26 -5.01
CA LYS A 60 2.39 -15.12 -5.15
C LYS A 60 3.66 -14.32 -5.45
N VAL A 61 3.85 -13.24 -4.71
CA VAL A 61 5.01 -12.35 -4.86
C VAL A 61 5.85 -12.36 -3.59
N LYS A 62 7.15 -12.02 -3.75
CA LYS A 62 8.10 -12.00 -2.64
C LYS A 62 8.16 -10.61 -2.01
N LYS A 63 8.50 -10.56 -0.71
CA LYS A 63 8.68 -9.29 0.01
C LYS A 63 9.68 -8.37 -0.66
N MET A 64 10.79 -8.91 -1.15
CA MET A 64 11.84 -8.13 -1.80
C MET A 64 11.39 -7.47 -3.11
N ASN A 65 10.32 -7.98 -3.72
CA ASN A 65 9.76 -7.46 -4.97
C ASN A 65 8.51 -6.64 -4.74
N THR A 66 8.25 -6.26 -3.49
CA THR A 66 7.01 -5.58 -3.09
C THR A 66 7.32 -4.25 -2.42
N LEU A 67 6.50 -3.28 -2.73
CA LEU A 67 6.59 -1.93 -2.17
C LEU A 67 5.23 -1.53 -1.64
N TYR A 68 5.17 -1.10 -0.38
CA TYR A 68 3.95 -0.57 0.21
C TYR A 68 3.99 0.95 0.21
N VAL A 69 2.95 1.56 -0.35
CA VAL A 69 2.82 3.02 -0.44
C VAL A 69 1.69 3.45 0.47
N GLY A 70 1.97 4.35 1.40
CA GLY A 70 0.97 4.78 2.37
C GLY A 70 1.11 6.24 2.76
N ASP A 71 0.18 6.72 3.55
CA ASP A 71 0.12 8.12 3.98
C ASP A 71 -0.01 8.29 5.49
N THR A 72 0.04 7.21 6.27
CA THR A 72 -0.07 7.28 7.72
C THR A 72 1.09 6.57 8.42
N LYS A 73 1.27 6.91 9.70
CA LYS A 73 2.24 6.22 10.56
C LYS A 73 1.90 4.73 10.68
N PHE A 74 0.61 4.38 10.70
CA PHE A 74 0.18 2.98 10.78
C PHE A 74 0.59 2.20 9.53
N ASP A 75 0.54 2.82 8.35
CA ASP A 75 1.01 2.20 7.11
C ASP A 75 2.51 1.91 7.19
N TYR A 76 3.28 2.87 7.65
CA TYR A 76 4.72 2.70 7.85
C TYR A 76 5.03 1.54 8.79
N LEU A 77 4.37 1.51 9.95
CA LEU A 77 4.58 0.44 10.93
C LEU A 77 4.15 -0.92 10.40
N THR A 78 3.07 -0.97 9.62
CA THR A 78 2.61 -2.20 8.98
C THR A 78 3.67 -2.77 8.05
N ALA A 79 4.24 -1.92 7.19
CA ALA A 79 5.29 -2.32 6.26
C ALA A 79 6.55 -2.78 7.02
N LYS A 80 6.94 -2.05 8.04
CA LYS A 80 8.09 -2.39 8.88
C LYS A 80 7.90 -3.75 9.55
N ASN A 81 6.71 -4.00 10.10
CA ASN A 81 6.40 -5.28 10.75
C ASN A 81 6.35 -6.43 9.74
N ALA A 82 5.93 -6.16 8.52
CA ALA A 82 5.93 -7.15 7.45
C ALA A 82 7.30 -7.33 6.78
N LYS A 83 8.26 -6.46 7.09
CA LYS A 83 9.58 -6.41 6.47
C LYS A 83 9.49 -6.15 4.97
N ILE A 84 8.62 -5.22 4.59
CA ILE A 84 8.40 -4.79 3.20
C ILE A 84 8.85 -3.34 3.06
N LYS A 85 9.47 -3.00 1.94
CA LYS A 85 9.90 -1.64 1.65
C LYS A 85 8.70 -0.70 1.62
N TYR A 86 8.86 0.50 2.19
CA TYR A 86 7.79 1.48 2.31
C TYR A 86 8.13 2.80 1.63
N LEU A 87 7.12 3.39 0.99
CA LEU A 87 7.17 4.77 0.51
C LEU A 87 6.03 5.56 1.15
N HIS A 88 6.36 6.75 1.63
CA HIS A 88 5.37 7.65 2.22
C HIS A 88 4.97 8.72 1.21
N VAL A 89 3.67 8.96 1.05
CA VAL A 89 3.19 10.03 0.16
C VAL A 89 3.04 11.32 0.96
N ASN A 90 3.46 12.45 0.36
CA ASN A 90 3.46 13.73 1.06
C ASN A 90 2.13 14.48 1.00
N TRP A 91 1.15 13.98 0.25
CA TRP A 91 -0.17 14.60 0.16
C TRP A 91 -1.19 14.02 1.13
N GLY A 92 -0.78 13.07 1.98
CA GLY A 92 -1.66 12.49 2.99
C GLY A 92 -1.80 13.38 4.23
N PHE A 93 -2.64 12.94 5.16
CA PHE A 93 -2.90 13.69 6.40
C PHE A 93 -1.74 13.63 7.39
N ASP A 94 -1.03 12.52 7.46
CA ASP A 94 0.03 12.33 8.43
C ASP A 94 1.38 12.72 7.83
N LYS A 95 1.87 13.88 8.25
CA LYS A 95 3.15 14.40 7.77
C LYS A 95 4.29 14.19 8.77
N THR A 96 4.04 13.45 9.84
CA THR A 96 5.09 13.22 10.86
C THR A 96 6.26 12.41 10.31
N LEU A 97 6.03 11.58 9.27
CA LEU A 97 7.05 10.75 8.67
C LEU A 97 7.86 11.44 7.58
N THR A 98 7.46 12.63 7.13
CA THR A 98 8.13 13.30 6.00
C THR A 98 9.56 13.74 6.33
N ASN A 99 9.86 13.93 7.62
CA ASN A 99 11.16 14.37 8.08
C ASN A 99 12.03 13.25 8.66
N LEU A 100 11.58 12.00 8.60
CA LEU A 100 12.36 10.88 9.11
C LEU A 100 13.42 10.46 8.11
N LYS A 101 14.66 10.28 8.60
CA LYS A 101 15.80 9.94 7.74
C LYS A 101 15.66 8.62 7.00
N ASN A 102 15.00 7.65 7.60
CA ASN A 102 14.91 6.29 7.05
C ASN A 102 13.60 6.04 6.29
N VAL A 103 12.84 7.09 5.99
CA VAL A 103 11.58 6.97 5.26
C VAL A 103 11.70 7.72 3.94
N ASN A 104 11.55 7.00 2.84
CA ASN A 104 11.49 7.61 1.51
C ASN A 104 10.13 8.26 1.31
N VAL A 105 10.14 9.50 0.83
CA VAL A 105 8.91 10.27 0.62
C VAL A 105 8.78 10.61 -0.86
N ILE A 106 7.59 10.42 -1.41
CA ILE A 106 7.30 10.78 -2.79
C ILE A 106 6.15 11.78 -2.85
N ASN A 107 6.15 12.62 -3.88
CA ASN A 107 5.07 13.57 -4.14
C ASN A 107 4.28 13.24 -5.40
N ASN A 108 4.62 12.15 -6.08
CA ASN A 108 3.96 11.72 -7.31
C ASN A 108 4.12 10.21 -7.47
N PHE A 109 3.03 9.51 -7.82
CA PHE A 109 3.07 8.07 -8.07
C PHE A 109 4.08 7.67 -9.16
N LEU A 110 4.36 8.54 -10.11
CA LEU A 110 5.33 8.24 -11.18
C LEU A 110 6.77 8.11 -10.67
N ASN A 111 7.03 8.53 -9.44
CA ASN A 111 8.34 8.35 -8.82
C ASN A 111 8.56 6.92 -8.26
N ILE A 112 7.50 6.11 -8.17
CA ILE A 112 7.58 4.77 -7.59
C ILE A 112 8.61 3.87 -8.28
N PRO A 113 8.72 3.83 -9.62
CA PRO A 113 9.68 2.94 -10.28
C PRO A 113 11.13 3.10 -9.82
N LYS A 114 11.50 4.28 -9.33
CA LYS A 114 12.86 4.53 -8.84
C LYS A 114 13.25 3.66 -7.63
N TYR A 115 12.25 3.12 -6.92
CA TYR A 115 12.46 2.39 -5.68
C TYR A 115 12.40 0.86 -5.84
N PHE A 116 12.23 0.40 -7.06
CA PHE A 116 12.29 -1.04 -7.37
C PHE A 116 13.67 -1.49 -7.80
#